data_62db0c5023f25adc4990b1ca597239da
#
_entry.id   62db0c5023f25adc4990b1ca597239da
#
_cell.length_a   1.000
_cell.length_b   1.000
_cell.length_c   1.000
_cell.angle_alpha   90.00
_cell.angle_beta   90.00
_cell.angle_gamma   90.00
#
_symmetry.space_group_name_H-M   'P 1'
#
loop_
_entity.id
_entity.type
_entity.pdbx_description
1 polymer ?
#
loop_
_entity_poly.entity_id
_entity_poly.type
_entity_poly.pdbx_seq_one_letter_code
_entity_poly.pdbx_strand_id
1 'polypeptide(L)'
;MTGSRRWAIGLATGTASLVGLTVTSGLAVLAQRFVNEFSRPHSPIDPTAFTWGMPQTFKEPPRTCLRSIVFRASDGTLLRGDFWAQPQPAPTIVLCHGYRVARSYLRAAVAQEFYSGYNVFCFDFRGHGDSDSVITSGGNAEVRDLEAALFVAGNQPETLPGKVIIHGFSMGAAVALLTRPHPDVVAIIADSPYARSDDIVYRLIRYQLLQLCNSKRILFRLLYPLVPVISWVMIMASIINFRLRFGFTYVARPDMSFRRWKTRAGKVLAQHSIPILLIHGVQDTLIPIEHAYQIAAEARKHDVPLETYFVENAEHCGAYECDAQAYNRVLRRFLMRYLGSDLPALHHEV
;
A
#
# COMPACT_ATOMS: atom_id res chain seq x y z
N MET A 1 -23.79 50.50 36.95
CA MET A 1 -22.63 49.60 36.65
C MET A 1 -22.97 48.39 35.77
N THR A 2 -23.98 48.47 34.84
CA THR A 2 -24.47 47.31 34.04
C THR A 2 -24.13 47.40 32.56
N GLY A 3 -23.70 48.53 32.02
CA GLY A 3 -23.37 48.69 30.61
C GLY A 3 -22.02 48.17 30.20
N SER A 4 -20.97 48.39 31.02
CA SER A 4 -19.58 48.01 30.69
C SER A 4 -19.33 46.49 30.66
N ARG A 5 -20.03 45.70 31.49
CA ARG A 5 -19.95 44.25 31.50
C ARG A 5 -20.56 43.60 30.24
N ARG A 6 -21.65 44.17 29.70
CA ARG A 6 -22.26 43.64 28.46
C ARG A 6 -21.42 43.91 27.23
N TRP A 7 -20.72 45.05 27.15
CA TRP A 7 -19.79 45.36 26.07
C TRP A 7 -18.51 44.49 26.14
N ALA A 8 -17.98 44.22 27.30
CA ALA A 8 -16.82 43.35 27.48
C ALA A 8 -17.12 41.88 27.09
N ILE A 9 -18.32 41.38 27.44
CA ILE A 9 -18.77 40.04 27.05
C ILE A 9 -19.01 39.97 25.55
N GLY A 10 -19.63 40.97 24.91
CA GLY A 10 -19.83 41.01 23.46
C GLY A 10 -18.54 41.09 22.66
N LEU A 11 -17.53 41.85 23.13
CA LEU A 11 -16.19 41.89 22.53
C LEU A 11 -15.45 40.56 22.72
N ALA A 12 -15.50 39.95 23.90
CA ALA A 12 -14.86 38.68 24.17
C ALA A 12 -15.47 37.53 23.37
N THR A 13 -16.80 37.50 23.18
CA THR A 13 -17.47 36.50 22.35
C THR A 13 -17.23 36.74 20.85
N GLY A 14 -17.20 38.00 20.39
CA GLY A 14 -16.86 38.38 19.04
C GLY A 14 -15.44 37.99 18.62
N THR A 15 -14.46 38.29 19.48
CA THR A 15 -13.06 37.93 19.27
C THR A 15 -12.85 36.41 19.32
N ALA A 16 -13.46 35.71 20.27
CA ALA A 16 -13.40 34.25 20.33
C ALA A 16 -14.02 33.58 19.09
N SER A 17 -15.13 34.13 18.57
CA SER A 17 -15.75 33.66 17.33
C SER A 17 -14.88 33.93 16.11
N LEU A 18 -14.22 35.10 16.01
CA LEU A 18 -13.31 35.42 14.91
C LEU A 18 -12.05 34.51 14.93
N VAL A 19 -11.47 34.30 16.10
CA VAL A 19 -10.32 33.39 16.27
C VAL A 19 -10.72 31.95 15.94
N GLY A 20 -11.89 31.51 16.39
CA GLY A 20 -12.44 30.19 16.05
C GLY A 20 -12.64 30.01 14.55
N LEU A 21 -13.22 30.99 13.85
CA LEU A 21 -13.37 30.99 12.40
C LEU A 21 -12.04 30.97 11.64
N THR A 22 -11.04 31.72 12.10
CA THR A 22 -9.71 31.76 11.46
C THR A 22 -8.97 30.43 11.61
N VAL A 23 -9.04 29.82 12.80
CA VAL A 23 -8.42 28.50 13.07
C VAL A 23 -9.11 27.41 12.27
N THR A 24 -10.43 27.35 12.23
CA THR A 24 -11.18 26.34 11.45
C THR A 24 -10.95 26.50 9.96
N SER A 25 -10.91 27.73 9.44
CA SER A 25 -10.58 28.00 8.04
C SER A 25 -9.15 27.59 7.70
N GLY A 26 -8.19 27.88 8.58
CA GLY A 26 -6.79 27.44 8.43
C GLY A 26 -6.66 25.92 8.36
N LEU A 27 -7.33 25.19 9.26
CA LEU A 27 -7.34 23.72 9.29
C LEU A 27 -8.01 23.13 8.03
N ALA A 28 -9.09 23.75 7.56
CA ALA A 28 -9.75 23.33 6.32
C ALA A 28 -8.84 23.50 5.10
N VAL A 29 -8.11 24.60 5.00
CA VAL A 29 -7.13 24.83 3.93
C VAL A 29 -6.00 23.83 3.99
N LEU A 30 -5.49 23.51 5.19
CA LEU A 30 -4.43 22.50 5.36
C LEU A 30 -4.94 21.09 4.99
N ALA A 31 -6.14 20.74 5.42
CA ALA A 31 -6.77 19.47 5.03
C ALA A 31 -6.99 19.38 3.52
N GLN A 32 -7.40 20.49 2.87
CA GLN A 32 -7.55 20.56 1.42
C GLN A 32 -6.20 20.38 0.69
N ARG A 33 -5.12 21.01 1.17
CA ARG A 33 -3.77 20.84 0.62
C ARG A 33 -3.30 19.40 0.75
N PHE A 34 -3.48 18.82 1.95
CA PHE A 34 -3.16 17.41 2.17
C PHE A 34 -3.91 16.50 1.19
N VAL A 35 -5.23 16.69 1.05
CA VAL A 35 -6.06 15.90 0.11
C VAL A 35 -5.56 16.03 -1.33
N ASN A 36 -5.21 17.25 -1.76
CA ASN A 36 -4.68 17.50 -3.11
C ASN A 36 -3.35 16.77 -3.34
N GLU A 37 -2.44 16.85 -2.38
CA GLU A 37 -1.12 16.22 -2.46
C GLU A 37 -1.22 14.69 -2.37
N PHE A 38 -2.02 14.19 -1.44
CA PHE A 38 -2.25 12.77 -1.26
C PHE A 38 -2.94 12.13 -2.47
N SER A 39 -3.95 12.77 -3.02
CA SER A 39 -4.74 12.19 -4.11
C SER A 39 -4.03 12.21 -5.47
N ARG A 40 -2.94 12.95 -5.61
CA ARG A 40 -2.18 13.11 -6.86
C ARG A 40 -0.68 12.98 -6.62
N PRO A 41 -0.18 11.76 -6.53
CA PRO A 41 1.24 11.50 -6.22
C PRO A 41 2.15 11.79 -7.43
N HIS A 42 2.19 13.04 -7.91
CA HIS A 42 2.93 13.43 -9.14
C HIS A 42 4.44 13.52 -8.97
N SER A 43 4.97 13.44 -7.77
CA SER A 43 6.42 13.48 -7.57
C SER A 43 6.88 12.07 -7.22
N PRO A 44 7.64 11.40 -8.10
CA PRO A 44 8.34 10.20 -7.67
C PRO A 44 9.21 10.57 -6.48
N ILE A 45 9.18 9.74 -5.45
CA ILE A 45 10.22 9.74 -4.44
C ILE A 45 11.51 9.48 -5.19
N ASP A 46 12.58 10.22 -4.86
CA ASP A 46 13.90 10.01 -5.46
C ASP A 46 14.20 8.50 -5.49
N PRO A 47 14.44 7.90 -6.68
CA PRO A 47 14.73 6.47 -6.79
C PRO A 47 15.92 6.06 -5.93
N THR A 48 16.86 6.97 -5.70
CA THR A 48 18.05 6.71 -4.87
C THR A 48 17.75 6.74 -3.38
N ALA A 49 16.67 7.40 -2.97
CA ALA A 49 16.24 7.48 -1.58
C ALA A 49 15.34 6.31 -1.15
N PHE A 50 14.87 5.49 -2.10
CA PHE A 50 13.94 4.40 -1.82
C PHE A 50 14.28 3.17 -2.66
N THR A 51 15.22 2.39 -2.20
CA THR A 51 15.73 1.21 -2.93
C THR A 51 14.85 -0.05 -2.75
N TRP A 52 13.78 0.01 -1.96
CA TRP A 52 12.95 -1.16 -1.62
C TRP A 52 13.76 -2.35 -1.09
N GLY A 53 14.94 -2.07 -0.52
CA GLY A 53 15.84 -3.08 -0.06
C GLY A 53 16.37 -4.02 -1.14
N MET A 54 16.14 -3.72 -2.42
CA MET A 54 16.57 -4.55 -3.55
C MET A 54 17.96 -4.11 -4.04
N PRO A 55 18.76 -5.04 -4.59
CA PRO A 55 20.11 -4.71 -5.05
C PRO A 55 20.07 -3.65 -6.16
N GLN A 56 21.00 -2.69 -6.10
CA GLN A 56 21.15 -1.69 -7.14
C GLN A 56 21.74 -2.26 -8.44
N THR A 57 22.45 -3.38 -8.33
CA THR A 57 23.01 -4.10 -9.48
C THR A 57 22.31 -5.44 -9.63
N PHE A 58 21.66 -5.64 -10.76
CA PHE A 58 20.98 -6.88 -11.10
C PHE A 58 21.03 -7.11 -12.61
N LYS A 59 20.91 -8.36 -13.03
CA LYS A 59 20.83 -8.72 -14.45
C LYS A 59 19.39 -8.50 -14.94
N GLU A 60 19.21 -7.62 -15.91
CA GLU A 60 17.89 -7.40 -16.52
C GLU A 60 17.41 -8.67 -17.25
N PRO A 61 16.13 -9.03 -17.15
CA PRO A 61 15.54 -10.04 -18.02
C PRO A 61 15.67 -9.66 -19.51
N PRO A 62 15.79 -10.65 -20.42
CA PRO A 62 15.91 -10.36 -21.84
C PRO A 62 14.71 -9.56 -22.36
N ARG A 63 14.96 -8.52 -23.15
CA ARG A 63 13.87 -7.72 -23.77
C ARG A 63 12.99 -8.52 -24.71
N THR A 64 13.48 -9.63 -25.26
CA THR A 64 12.70 -10.56 -26.07
C THR A 64 11.58 -11.27 -25.32
N CYS A 65 11.69 -11.33 -23.99
CA CYS A 65 10.66 -11.89 -23.10
C CYS A 65 9.64 -10.87 -22.64
N LEU A 66 9.82 -9.57 -22.96
CA LEU A 66 9.01 -8.44 -22.48
C LEU A 66 7.89 -8.11 -23.47
N ARG A 67 6.68 -7.99 -22.93
CA ARG A 67 5.51 -7.39 -23.61
C ARG A 67 4.92 -6.28 -22.75
N SER A 68 4.80 -5.09 -23.32
CA SER A 68 4.06 -4.00 -22.65
C SER A 68 2.57 -4.18 -22.91
N ILE A 69 1.77 -4.10 -21.86
CA ILE A 69 0.32 -4.35 -21.87
C ILE A 69 -0.41 -3.10 -21.39
N VAL A 70 -1.42 -2.71 -22.16
CA VAL A 70 -2.36 -1.65 -21.78
C VAL A 70 -3.71 -2.29 -21.53
N PHE A 71 -4.30 -2.02 -20.35
CA PHE A 71 -5.56 -2.63 -19.93
C PHE A 71 -6.41 -1.65 -19.14
N ARG A 72 -7.64 -1.99 -18.81
CA ARG A 72 -8.56 -1.12 -18.08
C ARG A 72 -9.06 -1.76 -16.81
N ALA A 73 -9.09 -0.96 -15.74
CA ALA A 73 -9.84 -1.28 -14.54
C ALA A 73 -11.37 -1.24 -14.81
N SER A 74 -12.15 -1.82 -13.92
CA SER A 74 -13.62 -1.91 -14.07
C SER A 74 -14.34 -0.57 -14.13
N ASP A 75 -13.70 0.52 -13.69
CA ASP A 75 -14.21 1.89 -13.75
C ASP A 75 -13.70 2.67 -14.99
N GLY A 76 -13.02 1.98 -15.92
CA GLY A 76 -12.52 2.54 -17.17
C GLY A 76 -11.12 3.14 -17.10
N THR A 77 -10.50 3.25 -15.92
CA THR A 77 -9.12 3.75 -15.75
C THR A 77 -8.14 2.94 -16.59
N LEU A 78 -7.37 3.62 -17.43
CA LEU A 78 -6.35 3.00 -18.28
C LEU A 78 -5.10 2.74 -17.48
N LEU A 79 -4.64 1.49 -17.49
CA LEU A 79 -3.48 1.02 -16.75
C LEU A 79 -2.41 0.49 -17.71
N ARG A 80 -1.15 0.62 -17.31
CA ARG A 80 0.00 0.15 -18.07
C ARG A 80 0.84 -0.79 -17.23
N GLY A 81 1.28 -1.88 -17.84
CA GLY A 81 2.12 -2.88 -17.21
C GLY A 81 3.05 -3.52 -18.23
N ASP A 82 3.99 -4.28 -17.71
CA ASP A 82 4.98 -5.03 -18.45
C ASP A 82 4.93 -6.48 -18.00
N PHE A 83 4.86 -7.39 -18.97
CA PHE A 83 4.81 -8.83 -18.74
C PHE A 83 6.07 -9.47 -19.28
N TRP A 84 6.81 -10.14 -18.43
CA TRP A 84 7.99 -10.94 -18.76
C TRP A 84 7.59 -12.42 -18.78
N ALA A 85 7.66 -13.02 -19.95
CA ALA A 85 7.27 -14.41 -20.17
C ALA A 85 8.46 -15.37 -20.08
N GLN A 86 8.29 -16.48 -19.38
CA GLN A 86 9.19 -17.63 -19.48
C GLN A 86 9.02 -18.34 -20.83
N PRO A 87 10.06 -19.05 -21.31
CA PRO A 87 9.97 -19.83 -22.56
C PRO A 87 8.94 -20.96 -22.54
N GLN A 88 8.61 -21.46 -21.36
CA GLN A 88 7.60 -22.49 -21.11
C GLN A 88 6.54 -21.96 -20.15
N PRO A 89 5.30 -22.48 -20.19
CA PRO A 89 4.28 -22.09 -19.24
C PRO A 89 4.75 -22.23 -17.79
N ALA A 90 4.57 -21.17 -17.01
CA ALA A 90 5.01 -21.07 -15.64
C ALA A 90 3.97 -20.35 -14.76
N PRO A 91 4.02 -20.49 -13.42
CA PRO A 91 3.26 -19.62 -12.53
C PRO A 91 3.62 -18.16 -12.74
N THR A 92 2.65 -17.27 -12.57
CA THR A 92 2.84 -15.83 -12.81
C THR A 92 2.79 -15.05 -11.49
N ILE A 93 3.82 -14.25 -11.23
CA ILE A 93 3.84 -13.29 -10.11
C ILE A 93 3.37 -11.93 -10.61
N VAL A 94 2.32 -11.40 -9.98
CA VAL A 94 1.85 -10.02 -10.16
C VAL A 94 2.51 -9.15 -9.10
N LEU A 95 3.42 -8.28 -9.53
CA LEU A 95 4.13 -7.33 -8.66
C LEU A 95 3.35 -6.03 -8.49
N CYS A 96 3.12 -5.64 -7.25
CA CYS A 96 2.34 -4.47 -6.88
C CYS A 96 3.21 -3.47 -6.11
N HIS A 97 3.44 -2.30 -6.69
CA HIS A 97 4.29 -1.26 -6.10
C HIS A 97 3.61 -0.48 -4.96
N GLY A 98 4.38 0.28 -4.21
CA GLY A 98 3.92 1.14 -3.14
C GLY A 98 3.37 2.51 -3.60
N TYR A 99 2.94 3.30 -2.63
CA TYR A 99 2.48 4.67 -2.87
C TYR A 99 3.63 5.60 -3.29
N ARG A 100 3.40 6.49 -4.27
CA ARG A 100 4.38 7.46 -4.83
C ARG A 100 5.59 6.85 -5.54
N VAL A 101 5.52 5.60 -5.91
CA VAL A 101 6.51 4.93 -6.77
C VAL A 101 5.80 4.32 -7.98
N ALA A 102 6.55 3.76 -8.91
CA ALA A 102 6.04 3.17 -10.14
C ALA A 102 6.63 1.77 -10.34
N ARG A 103 6.12 1.01 -11.32
CA ARG A 103 6.65 -0.32 -11.68
C ARG A 103 8.15 -0.30 -12.00
N SER A 104 8.66 0.81 -12.52
CA SER A 104 10.09 0.98 -12.82
C SER A 104 11.00 0.86 -11.60
N TYR A 105 10.49 1.06 -10.39
CA TYR A 105 11.23 0.86 -9.14
C TYR A 105 11.32 -0.61 -8.71
N LEU A 106 10.47 -1.48 -9.27
CA LEU A 106 10.47 -2.91 -8.97
C LEU A 106 11.33 -3.75 -9.93
N ARG A 107 12.20 -3.14 -10.75
CA ARG A 107 13.00 -3.85 -11.77
C ARG A 107 13.87 -4.95 -11.17
N ALA A 108 14.47 -4.71 -10.00
CA ALA A 108 15.26 -5.74 -9.31
C ALA A 108 14.38 -6.91 -8.85
N ALA A 109 13.19 -6.64 -8.31
CA ALA A 109 12.21 -7.69 -7.96
C ALA A 109 11.74 -8.46 -9.20
N VAL A 110 11.48 -7.74 -10.31
CA VAL A 110 11.17 -8.38 -11.61
C VAL A 110 12.28 -9.33 -12.03
N ALA A 111 13.54 -8.88 -11.97
CA ALA A 111 14.68 -9.71 -12.34
C ALA A 111 14.79 -10.95 -11.43
N GLN A 112 14.68 -10.76 -10.12
CA GLN A 112 14.74 -11.84 -9.15
C GLN A 112 13.68 -12.90 -9.41
N GLU A 113 12.42 -12.50 -9.56
CA GLU A 113 11.32 -13.44 -9.77
C GLU A 113 11.39 -14.12 -11.15
N PHE A 114 11.81 -13.36 -12.18
CA PHE A 114 12.00 -13.91 -13.52
C PHE A 114 13.10 -14.99 -13.53
N TYR A 115 14.26 -14.71 -12.94
CA TYR A 115 15.35 -15.72 -12.88
C TYR A 115 15.08 -16.86 -11.88
N SER A 116 14.08 -16.69 -11.01
CA SER A 116 13.53 -17.77 -10.20
C SER A 116 12.55 -18.66 -10.96
N GLY A 117 12.31 -18.39 -12.27
CA GLY A 117 11.51 -19.20 -13.16
C GLY A 117 10.02 -18.84 -13.26
N TYR A 118 9.61 -17.71 -12.70
CA TYR A 118 8.23 -17.23 -12.80
C TYR A 118 8.04 -16.34 -14.03
N ASN A 119 6.84 -16.35 -14.61
CA ASN A 119 6.42 -15.18 -15.39
C ASN A 119 6.20 -14.02 -14.42
N VAL A 120 6.48 -12.79 -14.85
CA VAL A 120 6.31 -11.62 -14.01
C VAL A 120 5.43 -10.59 -14.72
N PHE A 121 4.36 -10.16 -14.06
CA PHE A 121 3.55 -9.03 -14.50
C PHE A 121 3.69 -7.90 -13.49
N CYS A 122 4.27 -6.80 -13.91
CA CYS A 122 4.42 -5.59 -13.10
C CYS A 122 3.68 -4.43 -13.76
N PHE A 123 2.84 -3.71 -13.02
CA PHE A 123 2.01 -2.64 -13.57
C PHE A 123 2.01 -1.41 -12.68
N ASP A 124 1.65 -0.26 -13.25
CA ASP A 124 1.44 0.96 -12.50
C ASP A 124 -0.01 1.06 -12.03
N PHE A 125 -0.21 1.25 -10.73
CA PHE A 125 -1.51 1.64 -10.19
C PHE A 125 -1.98 2.98 -10.75
N ARG A 126 -3.29 3.24 -10.70
CA ARG A 126 -3.86 4.55 -11.04
C ARG A 126 -3.14 5.70 -10.34
N GLY A 127 -3.00 6.81 -11.04
CA GLY A 127 -2.30 7.99 -10.52
C GLY A 127 -0.80 7.85 -10.40
N HIS A 128 -0.20 6.72 -10.83
CA HIS A 128 1.23 6.45 -10.74
C HIS A 128 1.82 6.08 -12.11
N GLY A 129 3.11 6.30 -12.27
CA GLY A 129 3.90 5.91 -13.45
C GLY A 129 3.25 6.36 -14.76
N ASP A 130 3.09 5.42 -15.69
CA ASP A 130 2.52 5.66 -17.03
C ASP A 130 1.01 5.36 -17.11
N SER A 131 0.37 4.92 -16.03
CA SER A 131 -1.08 4.74 -15.95
C SER A 131 -1.81 6.08 -15.88
N ASP A 132 -3.14 6.09 -16.13
CA ASP A 132 -3.92 7.34 -16.09
C ASP A 132 -3.69 8.14 -14.82
N SER A 133 -3.43 9.45 -14.98
CA SER A 133 -3.23 10.41 -13.90
C SER A 133 -4.53 10.76 -13.20
N VAL A 134 -5.29 9.75 -12.78
CA VAL A 134 -6.50 9.87 -11.98
C VAL A 134 -6.18 9.83 -10.49
N ILE A 135 -7.18 10.07 -9.67
CA ILE A 135 -7.03 10.16 -8.22
C ILE A 135 -6.72 8.79 -7.63
N THR A 136 -5.64 8.71 -6.85
CA THR A 136 -5.35 7.57 -5.97
C THR A 136 -6.12 7.71 -4.65
N SER A 137 -6.48 6.58 -4.07
CA SER A 137 -7.09 6.48 -2.74
C SER A 137 -6.14 5.90 -1.69
N GLY A 138 -4.93 5.56 -2.10
CA GLY A 138 -3.97 4.88 -1.23
C GLY A 138 -4.44 3.50 -0.78
N GLY A 139 -5.18 2.78 -1.65
CA GLY A 139 -5.54 1.37 -1.44
C GLY A 139 -6.94 0.98 -1.89
N ASN A 140 -7.98 1.79 -1.63
CA ASN A 140 -9.36 1.37 -1.90
C ASN A 140 -9.74 1.31 -3.39
N ALA A 141 -9.39 2.33 -4.16
CA ALA A 141 -9.69 2.37 -5.60
C ALA A 141 -8.75 1.42 -6.38
N GLU A 142 -7.53 1.27 -5.88
CA GLU A 142 -6.45 0.44 -6.44
C GLU A 142 -6.78 -1.06 -6.41
N VAL A 143 -7.74 -1.49 -5.59
CA VAL A 143 -8.29 -2.87 -5.65
C VAL A 143 -8.82 -3.20 -7.04
N ARG A 144 -9.48 -2.26 -7.73
CA ARG A 144 -9.99 -2.48 -9.09
C ARG A 144 -8.87 -2.64 -10.11
N ASP A 145 -7.74 -1.96 -9.87
CA ASP A 145 -6.56 -2.04 -10.72
C ASP A 145 -5.92 -3.42 -10.60
N LEU A 146 -5.77 -3.90 -9.37
CA LEU A 146 -5.24 -5.24 -9.11
C LEU A 146 -6.19 -6.32 -9.63
N GLU A 147 -7.51 -6.21 -9.44
CA GLU A 147 -8.48 -7.16 -10.01
C GLU A 147 -8.34 -7.26 -11.54
N ALA A 148 -8.16 -6.12 -12.23
CA ALA A 148 -7.92 -6.09 -13.67
C ALA A 148 -6.55 -6.68 -14.04
N ALA A 149 -5.50 -6.41 -13.26
CA ALA A 149 -4.17 -6.97 -13.45
C ALA A 149 -4.16 -8.50 -13.28
N LEU A 150 -4.89 -9.02 -12.30
CA LEU A 150 -5.05 -10.47 -12.09
C LEU A 150 -5.75 -11.15 -13.28
N PHE A 151 -6.81 -10.52 -13.81
CA PHE A 151 -7.48 -11.00 -15.02
C PHE A 151 -6.51 -11.02 -16.21
N VAL A 152 -5.73 -9.98 -16.43
CA VAL A 152 -4.72 -9.92 -17.49
C VAL A 152 -3.67 -11.01 -17.31
N ALA A 153 -3.12 -11.15 -16.11
CA ALA A 153 -2.08 -12.13 -15.80
C ALA A 153 -2.57 -13.58 -15.97
N GLY A 154 -3.77 -13.89 -15.47
CA GLY A 154 -4.36 -15.23 -15.57
C GLY A 154 -4.72 -15.66 -16.99
N ASN A 155 -4.95 -14.68 -17.90
CA ASN A 155 -5.28 -14.96 -19.30
C ASN A 155 -4.07 -14.90 -20.26
N GLN A 156 -2.84 -14.75 -19.76
CA GLN A 156 -1.66 -14.88 -20.62
C GLN A 156 -1.43 -16.35 -20.98
N PRO A 157 -1.09 -16.68 -22.26
CA PRO A 157 -0.89 -18.06 -22.70
C PRO A 157 0.28 -18.75 -21.99
N GLU A 158 1.25 -17.99 -21.48
CA GLU A 158 2.39 -18.49 -20.71
C GLU A 158 2.08 -18.69 -19.21
N THR A 159 0.92 -18.24 -18.73
CA THR A 159 0.52 -18.43 -17.33
C THR A 159 -0.11 -19.81 -17.15
N LEU A 160 0.40 -20.60 -16.22
CA LEU A 160 -0.25 -21.85 -15.82
C LEU A 160 -1.63 -21.55 -15.22
N PRO A 161 -2.70 -22.23 -15.68
CA PRO A 161 -4.06 -21.99 -15.21
C PRO A 161 -4.18 -22.11 -13.68
N GLY A 162 -4.77 -21.09 -13.05
CA GLY A 162 -4.96 -21.07 -11.60
C GLY A 162 -3.65 -20.93 -10.80
N LYS A 163 -2.57 -20.43 -11.40
CA LYS A 163 -1.25 -20.29 -10.75
C LYS A 163 -0.74 -18.86 -10.78
N VAL A 164 -1.56 -17.92 -10.31
CA VAL A 164 -1.17 -16.54 -10.12
C VAL A 164 -0.80 -16.30 -8.65
N ILE A 165 0.26 -15.57 -8.42
CA ILE A 165 0.76 -15.16 -7.11
C ILE A 165 0.74 -13.63 -7.06
N ILE A 166 0.29 -13.04 -5.97
CA ILE A 166 0.40 -11.60 -5.75
C ILE A 166 1.60 -11.35 -4.84
N HIS A 167 2.51 -10.49 -5.27
CA HIS A 167 3.60 -10.00 -4.43
C HIS A 167 3.53 -8.48 -4.37
N GLY A 168 3.09 -7.97 -3.24
CA GLY A 168 2.87 -6.54 -3.03
C GLY A 168 3.81 -5.96 -1.99
N PHE A 169 4.19 -4.69 -2.21
CA PHE A 169 5.05 -3.90 -1.33
C PHE A 169 4.27 -2.70 -0.79
N SER A 170 4.30 -2.45 0.52
CA SER A 170 3.69 -1.28 1.16
C SER A 170 2.21 -1.12 0.77
N MET A 171 1.83 -0.06 0.06
CA MET A 171 0.48 0.11 -0.48
C MET A 171 0.06 -1.08 -1.35
N GLY A 172 0.92 -1.60 -2.20
CA GLY A 172 0.62 -2.77 -3.04
C GLY A 172 0.32 -4.02 -2.22
N ALA A 173 1.03 -4.23 -1.11
CA ALA A 173 0.74 -5.29 -0.15
C ALA A 173 -0.61 -5.11 0.54
N ALA A 174 -0.94 -3.88 0.94
CA ALA A 174 -2.24 -3.56 1.52
C ALA A 174 -3.39 -3.77 0.51
N VAL A 175 -3.20 -3.37 -0.76
CA VAL A 175 -4.15 -3.61 -1.85
C VAL A 175 -4.35 -5.11 -2.08
N ALA A 176 -3.28 -5.91 -2.07
CA ALA A 176 -3.36 -7.36 -2.19
C ALA A 176 -4.27 -7.97 -1.10
N LEU A 177 -4.13 -7.51 0.15
CA LEU A 177 -4.97 -7.96 1.27
C LEU A 177 -6.43 -7.47 1.18
N LEU A 178 -6.67 -6.30 0.56
CA LEU A 178 -8.00 -5.73 0.35
C LEU A 178 -8.75 -6.41 -0.79
N THR A 179 -8.03 -6.96 -1.77
CA THR A 179 -8.58 -7.58 -2.97
C THR A 179 -9.35 -8.84 -2.60
N ARG A 180 -10.44 -9.09 -3.31
CA ARG A 180 -11.25 -10.29 -3.09
C ARG A 180 -10.46 -11.52 -3.53
N PRO A 181 -10.67 -12.67 -2.86
CA PRO A 181 -10.13 -13.92 -3.34
C PRO A 181 -10.48 -14.14 -4.82
N HIS A 182 -9.46 -14.33 -5.65
CA HIS A 182 -9.58 -14.61 -7.07
C HIS A 182 -9.28 -16.08 -7.30
N PRO A 183 -10.05 -16.80 -8.15
CA PRO A 183 -9.89 -18.25 -8.34
C PRO A 183 -8.49 -18.65 -8.85
N ASP A 184 -7.84 -17.77 -9.61
CA ASP A 184 -6.52 -18.03 -10.15
C ASP A 184 -5.39 -17.73 -9.16
N VAL A 185 -5.69 -17.07 -8.02
CA VAL A 185 -4.66 -16.69 -7.04
C VAL A 185 -4.44 -17.81 -6.03
N VAL A 186 -3.22 -18.34 -6.02
CA VAL A 186 -2.80 -19.43 -5.12
C VAL A 186 -2.08 -18.96 -3.87
N ALA A 187 -1.52 -17.74 -3.87
CA ALA A 187 -0.78 -17.20 -2.73
C ALA A 187 -0.68 -15.67 -2.79
N ILE A 188 -0.57 -15.04 -1.62
CA ILE A 188 -0.26 -13.61 -1.47
C ILE A 188 1.01 -13.48 -0.65
N ILE A 189 1.97 -12.71 -1.16
CA ILE A 189 3.15 -12.23 -0.44
C ILE A 189 2.91 -10.75 -0.18
N ALA A 190 2.80 -10.39 1.09
CA ALA A 190 2.52 -9.02 1.53
C ALA A 190 3.71 -8.49 2.33
N ASP A 191 4.54 -7.65 1.71
CA ASP A 191 5.70 -7.03 2.34
C ASP A 191 5.37 -5.63 2.84
N SER A 192 5.53 -5.42 4.14
CA SER A 192 5.35 -4.16 4.85
C SER A 192 3.97 -3.48 4.64
N PRO A 193 2.84 -4.23 4.69
CA PRO A 193 1.52 -3.65 4.55
C PRO A 193 1.11 -2.85 5.78
N TYR A 194 0.31 -1.80 5.58
CA TYR A 194 -0.41 -1.18 6.69
C TYR A 194 -1.73 -1.93 6.97
N ALA A 195 -2.13 -1.97 8.25
CA ALA A 195 -3.45 -2.45 8.66
C ALA A 195 -4.54 -1.39 8.45
N ARG A 196 -4.16 -0.12 8.59
CA ARG A 196 -5.05 1.05 8.54
C ARG A 196 -4.32 2.23 7.91
N SER A 197 -4.84 2.75 6.80
CA SER A 197 -4.24 3.93 6.14
C SER A 197 -4.46 5.23 6.94
N ASP A 198 -5.58 5.34 7.65
CA ASP A 198 -5.87 6.50 8.50
C ASP A 198 -4.88 6.65 9.65
N ASP A 199 -4.35 5.57 10.21
CA ASP A 199 -3.31 5.62 11.23
C ASP A 199 -1.99 6.16 10.67
N ILE A 200 -1.59 5.72 9.48
CA ILE A 200 -0.39 6.22 8.81
C ILE A 200 -0.51 7.72 8.54
N VAL A 201 -1.65 8.17 8.02
CA VAL A 201 -1.90 9.60 7.78
C VAL A 201 -1.87 10.40 9.09
N TYR A 202 -2.49 9.88 10.16
CA TYR A 202 -2.44 10.52 11.47
C TYR A 202 -1.00 10.68 11.98
N ARG A 203 -0.17 9.65 11.86
CA ARG A 203 1.25 9.68 12.26
C ARG A 203 2.04 10.70 11.46
N LEU A 204 1.84 10.77 10.15
CA LEU A 204 2.51 11.75 9.27
C LEU A 204 2.11 13.18 9.63
N ILE A 205 0.82 13.46 9.81
CA ILE A 205 0.34 14.78 10.23
C ILE A 205 0.93 15.16 11.60
N ARG A 206 0.86 14.24 12.56
CA ARG A 206 1.41 14.45 13.89
C ARG A 206 2.91 14.73 13.85
N TYR A 207 3.66 13.97 13.07
CA TYR A 207 5.10 14.17 12.90
C TYR A 207 5.40 15.58 12.37
N GLN A 208 4.73 16.01 11.30
CA GLN A 208 4.91 17.34 10.73
C GLN A 208 4.57 18.46 11.74
N LEU A 209 3.48 18.32 12.50
CA LEU A 209 3.11 19.28 13.54
C LEU A 209 4.14 19.34 14.67
N LEU A 210 4.68 18.19 15.10
CA LEU A 210 5.74 18.16 16.11
C LEU A 210 7.02 18.83 15.61
N GLN A 211 7.40 18.66 14.35
CA GLN A 211 8.55 19.35 13.75
C GLN A 211 8.34 20.88 13.74
N LEU A 212 7.13 21.34 13.42
CA LEU A 212 6.79 22.77 13.53
C LEU A 212 6.86 23.28 14.97
N CYS A 213 6.38 22.52 15.96
CA CYS A 213 6.45 22.88 17.38
C CYS A 213 7.89 22.92 17.90
N ASN A 214 8.78 22.10 17.39
CA ASN A 214 10.20 22.08 17.74
C ASN A 214 11.00 23.21 17.07
N SER A 215 10.39 24.00 16.18
CA SER A 215 11.02 25.17 15.59
C SER A 215 11.34 26.22 16.66
N LYS A 216 12.31 27.12 16.39
CA LYS A 216 12.74 28.17 17.34
C LYS A 216 11.65 29.21 17.71
N ARG A 217 10.46 29.12 17.12
CA ARG A 217 9.34 30.04 17.38
C ARG A 217 8.56 29.63 18.64
N ILE A 218 8.68 30.41 19.71
CA ILE A 218 8.03 30.15 21.00
C ILE A 218 6.51 29.88 20.88
N LEU A 219 5.83 30.58 19.97
CA LEU A 219 4.39 30.41 19.73
C LEU A 219 4.01 28.96 19.38
N PHE A 220 4.83 28.27 18.57
CA PHE A 220 4.56 26.88 18.20
C PHE A 220 4.77 25.90 19.36
N ARG A 221 5.67 26.21 20.31
CA ARG A 221 5.87 25.38 21.51
C ARG A 221 4.64 25.35 22.41
N LEU A 222 3.88 26.44 22.46
CA LEU A 222 2.62 26.50 23.21
C LEU A 222 1.54 25.59 22.63
N LEU A 223 1.64 25.22 21.34
CA LEU A 223 0.70 24.30 20.68
C LEU A 223 1.03 22.82 20.91
N TYR A 224 2.20 22.50 21.48
CA TYR A 224 2.64 21.11 21.67
C TYR A 224 1.61 20.22 22.39
N PRO A 225 0.94 20.63 23.49
CA PRO A 225 -0.09 19.82 24.14
C PRO A 225 -1.33 19.57 23.27
N LEU A 226 -1.57 20.43 22.28
CA LEU A 226 -2.74 20.35 21.39
C LEU A 226 -2.46 19.53 20.12
N VAL A 227 -1.20 19.15 19.86
CA VAL A 227 -0.83 18.40 18.65
C VAL A 227 -1.68 17.14 18.42
N PRO A 228 -1.98 16.29 19.42
CA PRO A 228 -2.83 15.13 19.19
C PRO A 228 -4.24 15.50 18.74
N VAL A 229 -4.84 16.51 19.36
CA VAL A 229 -6.19 16.99 19.03
C VAL A 229 -6.22 17.62 17.65
N ILE A 230 -5.24 18.47 17.34
CA ILE A 230 -5.12 19.11 16.01
C ILE A 230 -4.93 18.03 14.94
N SER A 231 -4.07 17.04 15.17
CA SER A 231 -3.86 15.93 14.24
C SER A 231 -5.16 15.16 13.98
N TRP A 232 -5.92 14.87 15.03
CA TRP A 232 -7.19 14.18 14.92
C TRP A 232 -8.24 15.01 14.13
N VAL A 233 -8.35 16.30 14.41
CA VAL A 233 -9.25 17.21 13.66
C VAL A 233 -8.84 17.27 12.19
N MET A 234 -7.55 17.40 11.91
CA MET A 234 -7.03 17.45 10.53
C MET A 234 -7.34 16.18 9.74
N ILE A 235 -7.15 14.99 10.34
CA ILE A 235 -7.47 13.75 9.65
C ILE A 235 -8.98 13.61 9.41
N MET A 236 -9.82 13.96 10.38
CA MET A 236 -11.27 13.93 10.19
C MET A 236 -11.71 14.91 9.09
N ALA A 237 -11.19 16.12 9.09
CA ALA A 237 -11.46 17.12 8.05
C ALA A 237 -10.99 16.62 6.67
N SER A 238 -9.83 15.98 6.58
CA SER A 238 -9.31 15.44 5.32
C SER A 238 -10.14 14.25 4.80
N ILE A 239 -10.60 13.35 5.68
CA ILE A 239 -11.49 12.24 5.31
C ILE A 239 -12.81 12.76 4.78
N ILE A 240 -13.42 13.72 5.48
CA ILE A 240 -14.68 14.34 5.07
C ILE A 240 -14.51 15.05 3.72
N ASN A 241 -13.47 15.88 3.59
CA ASN A 241 -13.15 16.61 2.36
C ASN A 241 -12.96 15.66 1.17
N PHE A 242 -12.16 14.59 1.35
CA PHE A 242 -11.93 13.59 0.33
C PHE A 242 -13.23 12.92 -0.10
N ARG A 243 -14.08 12.54 0.86
CA ARG A 243 -15.37 11.90 0.57
C ARG A 243 -16.35 12.84 -0.15
N LEU A 244 -16.44 14.09 0.28
CA LEU A 244 -17.31 15.07 -0.36
C LEU A 244 -16.86 15.38 -1.79
N ARG A 245 -15.55 15.42 -2.03
CA ARG A 245 -14.99 15.80 -3.33
C ARG A 245 -14.96 14.67 -4.34
N PHE A 246 -14.70 13.44 -3.90
CA PHE A 246 -14.45 12.30 -4.78
C PHE A 246 -15.50 11.18 -4.67
N GLY A 247 -16.45 11.29 -3.74
CA GLY A 247 -17.51 10.30 -3.55
C GLY A 247 -17.08 9.00 -2.84
N PHE A 248 -15.80 8.84 -2.49
CA PHE A 248 -15.26 7.69 -1.77
C PHE A 248 -14.23 8.12 -0.72
N THR A 249 -13.72 7.18 0.08
CA THR A 249 -12.75 7.46 1.14
C THR A 249 -11.38 6.92 0.79
N TYR A 250 -10.33 7.59 1.28
CA TYR A 250 -8.97 7.05 1.27
C TYR A 250 -8.69 6.12 2.47
N VAL A 251 -9.61 5.98 3.41
CA VAL A 251 -9.43 5.09 4.56
C VAL A 251 -9.54 3.65 4.11
N ALA A 252 -8.41 3.00 3.95
CA ALA A 252 -8.28 1.60 3.60
C ALA A 252 -8.02 0.76 4.86
N ARG A 253 -8.69 -0.40 4.98
CA ARG A 253 -8.69 -1.26 6.17
C ARG A 253 -8.38 -2.71 5.79
N PRO A 254 -7.10 -3.02 5.43
CA PRO A 254 -6.66 -4.39 5.18
C PRO A 254 -6.93 -5.36 6.34
N ASP A 255 -6.80 -4.90 7.57
CA ASP A 255 -7.12 -5.66 8.79
C ASP A 255 -8.57 -6.15 8.83
N MET A 256 -9.50 -5.45 8.20
CA MET A 256 -10.92 -5.83 8.15
C MET A 256 -11.32 -6.63 6.91
N SER A 257 -10.39 -6.87 5.97
CA SER A 257 -10.69 -7.54 4.70
C SER A 257 -11.09 -9.01 4.89
N PHE A 258 -10.44 -9.73 5.80
CA PHE A 258 -10.66 -11.16 6.04
C PHE A 258 -12.09 -11.49 6.45
N ARG A 259 -12.76 -10.61 7.20
CA ARG A 259 -14.20 -10.72 7.49
C ARG A 259 -15.03 -10.72 6.21
N ARG A 260 -14.66 -9.90 5.21
CA ARG A 260 -15.38 -9.80 3.93
C ARG A 260 -15.10 -11.01 3.05
N TRP A 261 -13.93 -11.62 3.16
CA TRP A 261 -13.60 -12.86 2.45
C TRP A 261 -14.56 -13.98 2.84
N LYS A 262 -14.87 -14.15 4.14
CA LYS A 262 -15.83 -15.15 4.63
C LYS A 262 -17.29 -14.85 4.27
N THR A 263 -17.73 -13.61 4.38
CA THR A 263 -19.16 -13.26 4.25
C THR A 263 -19.66 -13.20 2.82
N ARG A 264 -18.79 -12.94 1.83
CA ARG A 264 -19.17 -12.87 0.41
C ARG A 264 -18.92 -14.16 -0.37
N ALA A 265 -18.06 -15.01 0.12
CA ALA A 265 -17.79 -16.34 -0.47
C ALA A 265 -18.94 -17.34 -0.26
N GLY A 266 -20.17 -16.87 -0.06
CA GLY A 266 -21.33 -17.71 0.17
C GLY A 266 -21.32 -18.99 -0.63
N LYS A 267 -20.99 -20.08 0.03
CA LYS A 267 -21.03 -21.51 -0.39
C LYS A 267 -20.04 -22.00 -1.46
N VAL A 268 -19.49 -21.19 -2.37
CA VAL A 268 -18.63 -21.67 -3.48
C VAL A 268 -17.14 -21.38 -3.29
N LEU A 269 -16.76 -20.26 -2.66
CA LEU A 269 -15.35 -19.89 -2.44
C LEU A 269 -14.86 -20.17 -1.00
N ALA A 270 -15.73 -20.57 -0.09
CA ALA A 270 -15.37 -20.89 1.30
C ALA A 270 -14.38 -22.07 1.44
N GLN A 271 -14.08 -22.79 0.37
CA GLN A 271 -13.14 -23.90 0.36
C GLN A 271 -11.68 -23.49 0.07
N HIS A 272 -11.41 -22.23 -0.38
CA HIS A 272 -10.07 -21.80 -0.73
C HIS A 272 -9.74 -20.45 -0.08
N SER A 273 -9.33 -20.49 1.21
CA SER A 273 -8.64 -19.36 1.81
C SER A 273 -7.28 -19.20 1.14
N ILE A 274 -7.02 -18.04 0.50
CA ILE A 274 -5.72 -17.78 -0.12
C ILE A 274 -4.67 -17.64 0.99
N PRO A 275 -3.60 -18.44 0.98
CA PRO A 275 -2.53 -18.35 1.97
C PRO A 275 -1.74 -17.05 1.81
N ILE A 276 -1.30 -16.51 2.94
CA ILE A 276 -0.59 -15.23 3.02
C ILE A 276 0.78 -15.47 3.65
N LEU A 277 1.84 -14.96 3.02
CA LEU A 277 3.11 -14.70 3.64
C LEU A 277 3.19 -13.22 3.99
N LEU A 278 3.19 -12.89 5.27
CA LEU A 278 3.30 -11.53 5.79
C LEU A 278 4.74 -11.24 6.20
N ILE A 279 5.38 -10.34 5.48
CA ILE A 279 6.76 -9.90 5.73
C ILE A 279 6.73 -8.50 6.32
N HIS A 280 7.58 -8.21 7.33
CA HIS A 280 7.68 -6.87 7.89
C HIS A 280 9.01 -6.64 8.60
N GLY A 281 9.56 -5.42 8.45
CA GLY A 281 10.71 -4.98 9.21
C GLY A 281 10.32 -4.54 10.63
N VAL A 282 11.02 -5.02 11.65
CA VAL A 282 10.74 -4.63 13.05
C VAL A 282 11.08 -3.16 13.29
N GLN A 283 12.06 -2.61 12.57
CA GLN A 283 12.48 -1.21 12.66
C GLN A 283 11.75 -0.28 11.66
N ASP A 284 10.67 -0.75 11.04
CA ASP A 284 9.87 0.07 10.13
C ASP A 284 9.24 1.26 10.88
N THR A 285 9.80 2.45 10.66
CA THR A 285 9.30 3.71 11.27
C THR A 285 8.17 4.34 10.48
N LEU A 286 8.02 3.98 9.20
CA LEU A 286 6.95 4.48 8.35
C LEU A 286 5.63 3.75 8.62
N ILE A 287 5.69 2.42 8.63
CA ILE A 287 4.57 1.54 8.96
C ILE A 287 5.01 0.65 10.13
N PRO A 288 4.78 1.06 11.38
CA PRO A 288 5.23 0.29 12.54
C PRO A 288 4.74 -1.15 12.57
N ILE A 289 5.54 -2.05 13.13
CA ILE A 289 5.30 -3.50 13.18
C ILE A 289 3.94 -3.89 13.77
N GLU A 290 3.34 -3.01 14.59
CA GLU A 290 2.01 -3.18 15.17
C GLU A 290 0.93 -3.38 14.09
N HIS A 291 1.12 -2.80 12.89
CA HIS A 291 0.23 -3.03 11.76
C HIS A 291 0.28 -4.49 11.28
N ALA A 292 1.47 -5.07 11.21
CA ALA A 292 1.61 -6.49 10.87
C ALA A 292 1.00 -7.40 11.95
N TYR A 293 1.17 -7.06 13.23
CA TYR A 293 0.53 -7.80 14.31
C TYR A 293 -1.01 -7.73 14.25
N GLN A 294 -1.58 -6.57 13.92
CA GLN A 294 -3.03 -6.41 13.72
C GLN A 294 -3.53 -7.27 12.56
N ILE A 295 -2.86 -7.23 11.42
CA ILE A 295 -3.18 -8.07 10.25
C ILE A 295 -3.11 -9.56 10.63
N ALA A 296 -2.05 -9.98 11.29
CA ALA A 296 -1.85 -11.36 11.70
C ALA A 296 -2.93 -11.83 12.69
N ALA A 297 -3.30 -10.97 13.64
CA ALA A 297 -4.35 -11.28 14.61
C ALA A 297 -5.73 -11.47 13.94
N GLU A 298 -6.10 -10.58 13.02
CA GLU A 298 -7.37 -10.67 12.29
C GLU A 298 -7.37 -11.84 11.29
N ALA A 299 -6.26 -12.15 10.63
CA ALA A 299 -6.13 -13.32 9.76
C ALA A 299 -6.39 -14.62 10.57
N ARG A 300 -5.74 -14.77 11.72
CA ARG A 300 -5.94 -15.93 12.63
C ARG A 300 -7.38 -16.04 13.11
N LYS A 301 -8.01 -14.94 13.51
CA LYS A 301 -9.42 -14.89 13.94
C LYS A 301 -10.40 -15.36 12.86
N HIS A 302 -10.00 -15.24 11.61
CA HIS A 302 -10.79 -15.62 10.45
C HIS A 302 -10.31 -16.91 9.77
N ASP A 303 -9.41 -17.68 10.41
CA ASP A 303 -8.83 -18.94 9.93
C ASP A 303 -8.20 -18.80 8.52
N VAL A 304 -7.59 -17.64 8.22
CA VAL A 304 -6.83 -17.43 6.99
C VAL A 304 -5.44 -18.03 7.19
N PRO A 305 -4.97 -18.93 6.30
CA PRO A 305 -3.62 -19.47 6.37
C PRO A 305 -2.60 -18.34 6.29
N LEU A 306 -1.80 -18.16 7.34
CA LEU A 306 -0.83 -17.08 7.44
C LEU A 306 0.50 -17.61 7.95
N GLU A 307 1.56 -17.30 7.21
CA GLU A 307 2.94 -17.37 7.68
C GLU A 307 3.47 -15.95 7.86
N THR A 308 4.34 -15.75 8.86
CA THR A 308 4.94 -14.45 9.16
C THR A 308 6.46 -14.54 9.08
N TYR A 309 7.08 -13.51 8.51
CA TYR A 309 8.52 -13.31 8.49
C TYR A 309 8.85 -11.90 8.94
N PHE A 310 9.19 -11.71 10.22
CA PHE A 310 9.56 -10.43 10.80
C PHE A 310 11.09 -10.35 10.92
N VAL A 311 11.66 -9.26 10.40
CA VAL A 311 13.12 -9.08 10.29
C VAL A 311 13.57 -7.98 11.25
N GLU A 312 14.33 -8.34 12.27
CA GLU A 312 14.70 -7.48 13.41
C GLU A 312 15.34 -6.14 13.00
N ASN A 313 16.24 -6.16 12.01
CA ASN A 313 17.03 -4.99 11.62
C ASN A 313 16.52 -4.33 10.33
N ALA A 314 15.35 -4.73 9.81
CA ALA A 314 14.80 -4.20 8.59
C ALA A 314 13.94 -2.97 8.86
N GLU A 315 14.12 -1.95 8.04
CA GLU A 315 13.23 -0.80 7.90
C GLU A 315 12.09 -1.12 6.92
N HIS A 316 11.38 -0.10 6.45
CA HIS A 316 10.25 -0.23 5.53
C HIS A 316 10.64 -0.91 4.21
N CYS A 317 10.04 -2.07 3.92
CA CYS A 317 10.36 -2.93 2.77
C CYS A 317 11.84 -3.35 2.69
N GLY A 318 12.59 -3.28 3.80
CA GLY A 318 14.03 -3.55 3.85
C GLY A 318 14.39 -5.02 4.17
N ALA A 319 13.42 -5.93 4.23
CA ALA A 319 13.66 -7.31 4.63
C ALA A 319 14.62 -8.05 3.70
N TYR A 320 14.53 -7.81 2.39
CA TYR A 320 15.44 -8.38 1.40
C TYR A 320 16.88 -7.85 1.56
N GLU A 321 17.05 -6.54 1.80
CA GLU A 321 18.37 -5.91 1.98
C GLU A 321 19.12 -6.47 3.20
N CYS A 322 18.38 -6.74 4.27
CA CYS A 322 18.97 -7.30 5.50
C CYS A 322 19.54 -8.71 5.30
N ASP A 323 18.81 -9.59 4.61
CA ASP A 323 19.28 -10.95 4.28
C ASP A 323 18.51 -11.49 3.06
N ALA A 324 19.04 -11.24 1.87
CA ALA A 324 18.46 -11.68 0.61
C ALA A 324 18.32 -13.21 0.53
N GLN A 325 19.27 -13.96 1.09
CA GLN A 325 19.22 -15.42 1.06
C GLN A 325 18.11 -15.96 1.98
N ALA A 326 17.98 -15.41 3.19
CA ALA A 326 16.89 -15.80 4.08
C ALA A 326 15.54 -15.41 3.50
N TYR A 327 15.41 -14.21 2.93
CA TYR A 327 14.20 -13.74 2.25
C TYR A 327 13.78 -14.73 1.15
N ASN A 328 14.69 -15.05 0.24
CA ASN A 328 14.43 -15.99 -0.86
C ASN A 328 14.11 -17.40 -0.36
N ARG A 329 14.80 -17.90 0.68
CA ARG A 329 14.48 -19.21 1.29
C ARG A 329 13.06 -19.23 1.87
N VAL A 330 12.64 -18.15 2.54
CA VAL A 330 11.30 -18.04 3.13
C VAL A 330 10.23 -18.00 2.03
N LEU A 331 10.41 -17.16 0.99
CA LEU A 331 9.51 -17.11 -0.15
C LEU A 331 9.37 -18.48 -0.80
N ARG A 332 10.49 -19.10 -1.16
CA ARG A 332 10.49 -20.40 -1.83
C ARG A 332 9.82 -21.49 -0.98
N ARG A 333 10.13 -21.56 0.33
CA ARG A 333 9.52 -22.53 1.24
C ARG A 333 7.99 -22.33 1.31
N PHE A 334 7.53 -21.08 1.37
CA PHE A 334 6.12 -20.75 1.37
C PHE A 334 5.46 -21.18 0.05
N LEU A 335 6.02 -20.79 -1.09
CA LEU A 335 5.47 -21.12 -2.41
C LEU A 335 5.51 -22.62 -2.71
N MET A 336 6.53 -23.36 -2.27
CA MET A 336 6.58 -24.82 -2.39
C MET A 336 5.36 -25.52 -1.83
N ARG A 337 4.83 -25.00 -0.71
CA ARG A 337 3.67 -25.61 -0.03
C ARG A 337 2.39 -25.50 -0.85
N TYR A 338 2.26 -24.45 -1.68
CA TYR A 338 1.01 -24.13 -2.39
C TYR A 338 1.09 -24.34 -3.91
N LEU A 339 2.27 -24.30 -4.49
CA LEU A 339 2.52 -24.63 -5.88
C LEU A 339 2.85 -26.11 -6.11
N GLY A 340 3.45 -26.78 -5.12
CA GLY A 340 3.81 -28.19 -5.22
C GLY A 340 4.75 -28.46 -6.41
N SER A 341 4.34 -29.36 -7.31
CA SER A 341 5.09 -29.72 -8.52
C SER A 341 5.20 -28.60 -9.56
N ASP A 342 4.36 -27.59 -9.46
CA ASP A 342 4.38 -26.44 -10.39
C ASP A 342 5.37 -25.35 -9.95
N LEU A 343 6.11 -25.57 -8.83
CA LEU A 343 7.18 -24.68 -8.42
C LEU A 343 8.32 -24.74 -9.46
N PRO A 344 8.75 -23.59 -10.00
CA PRO A 344 9.84 -23.56 -10.96
C PRO A 344 11.14 -24.16 -10.39
N ALA A 345 11.87 -24.90 -11.24
CA ALA A 345 13.20 -25.34 -10.89
C ALA A 345 14.13 -24.13 -10.73
N LEU A 346 15.04 -24.18 -9.75
CA LEU A 346 16.08 -23.15 -9.65
C LEU A 346 17.01 -23.27 -10.87
N HIS A 347 17.06 -22.23 -11.68
CA HIS A 347 18.18 -22.05 -12.59
C HIS A 347 19.35 -21.59 -11.72
N HIS A 348 20.27 -22.54 -11.42
CA HIS A 348 21.52 -22.23 -10.75
C HIS A 348 22.35 -21.36 -11.71
N GLU A 349 22.32 -20.01 -11.51
CA GLU A 349 23.31 -19.05 -11.95
C GLU A 349 22.73 -17.64 -11.82
N VAL A 350 22.75 -17.08 -10.61
CA VAL A 350 22.72 -15.62 -10.39
C VAL A 350 23.79 -15.29 -9.35
#